data_836dcaec22b03e974b099965ffe08501
#
_entry.id   836dcaec22b03e974b099965ffe08501
#
_cell.length_a   1.000
_cell.length_b   1.000
_cell.length_c   1.000
_cell.angle_alpha   90.00
_cell.angle_beta   90.00
_cell.angle_gamma   90.00
#
_symmetry.space_group_name_H-M   'P 1'
#
loop_
_entity.id
_entity.type
_entity.pdbx_description
1 polymer ?
#
loop_
_entity_poly.entity_id
_entity_poly.type
_entity_poly.pdbx_seq_one_letter_code
_entity_poly.pdbx_strand_id
1 'polypeptide(L)'
;MSTPLHRRPVPGATVPGNAAITELPHLRLPQHSPVLIVGGGPVGFALALELSLRGVGVFLIERETEIAHDHVRARSFNRRLVEHLHRWGVWEELTKRWTVPPEWVGPPVVRTSLVGHDLVASTTSSSELNSDETIFSMVQRLGRPQYVLRSVLAEEAVRQGAVIAGGYEAIGVDENTSSGAVVRIRDLATGVEYQVAADFVVAADGSTSSVRRSAGITRSGINSTEKFYNVAVKVPHLFETLGIPPRANNIIYNKGFTNLFSLFDAVRWGFPVGPFPVGSKHSAEDFVAYAKNAIGTDIPVEFESAGPYLVGTRIADRFRNGRVFVAGDAAHVRPPGGNLAEGIGDVANLGWKIAAVLHGYAGPGLLDSYNQERRPHALRVAQHAYNASRYRAEIAGHIAGMAIPDDCDHGEAAQQARTNIAHFLEQKKGWRNAIGVEFDERYDASSINLYRDGQHDHERAWDPFVYEDILLPGHRFPGAVGKQSVELIYGKTNSHFTLVSPEIQPASVKSQWQQEAKNCGVALDIIVEPALHDALAGSEPLEAVLVRPDQQIACRCNPQKARP
;
A
#
# COMPACT_ATOMS: atom_id res chain seq x y z
N MET A 1 -18.40 9.95 -22.83
CA MET A 1 -19.33 9.58 -21.73
C MET A 1 -18.73 8.34 -21.09
N SER A 2 -18.01 8.50 -19.98
CA SER A 2 -17.44 7.38 -19.24
C SER A 2 -18.56 6.62 -18.54
N THR A 3 -18.79 5.40 -18.94
CA THR A 3 -19.68 4.47 -18.21
C THR A 3 -19.10 4.33 -16.80
N PRO A 4 -19.87 4.52 -15.73
CA PRO A 4 -19.34 4.37 -14.37
C PRO A 4 -18.90 2.92 -14.19
N LEU A 5 -17.62 2.72 -13.89
CA LEU A 5 -16.94 1.42 -13.78
C LEU A 5 -17.54 0.49 -12.72
N HIS A 6 -18.26 1.02 -11.74
CA HIS A 6 -18.89 0.19 -10.71
C HIS A 6 -20.16 0.84 -10.17
N ARG A 7 -21.27 0.15 -10.31
CA ARG A 7 -22.47 0.47 -9.55
C ARG A 7 -22.39 -0.20 -8.18
N ARG A 8 -22.85 0.48 -7.15
CA ARG A 8 -23.03 -0.07 -5.81
C ARG A 8 -23.89 -1.33 -5.91
N PRO A 9 -23.41 -2.50 -5.45
CA PRO A 9 -24.25 -3.68 -5.43
C PRO A 9 -25.42 -3.45 -4.49
N VAL A 10 -26.62 -3.69 -4.97
CA VAL A 10 -27.82 -3.72 -4.14
C VAL A 10 -27.94 -5.15 -3.62
N PRO A 11 -28.27 -5.39 -2.33
CA PRO A 11 -28.54 -6.74 -1.83
C PRO A 11 -29.54 -7.46 -2.76
N GLY A 12 -29.17 -8.64 -3.25
CA GLY A 12 -29.96 -9.42 -4.23
C GLY A 12 -29.85 -8.94 -5.68
N ALA A 13 -29.09 -7.89 -5.98
CA ALA A 13 -28.81 -7.50 -7.35
C ALA A 13 -27.55 -8.24 -7.85
N THR A 14 -27.65 -8.90 -9.02
CA THR A 14 -26.49 -9.38 -9.75
C THR A 14 -25.62 -8.19 -10.13
N VAL A 15 -24.44 -8.06 -9.54
CA VAL A 15 -23.42 -7.19 -10.11
C VAL A 15 -23.03 -7.79 -11.45
N PRO A 16 -23.12 -7.05 -12.56
CA PRO A 16 -22.66 -7.57 -13.85
C PRO A 16 -21.21 -8.05 -13.68
N GLY A 17 -20.93 -9.29 -14.05
CA GLY A 17 -19.58 -9.88 -13.96
C GLY A 17 -18.51 -9.17 -14.83
N ASN A 18 -18.92 -8.16 -15.58
CA ASN A 18 -18.09 -7.26 -16.38
C ASN A 18 -18.05 -5.88 -15.74
N ALA A 19 -17.28 -5.71 -14.70
CA ALA A 19 -16.75 -4.39 -14.39
C ALA A 19 -15.98 -3.89 -15.63
N ALA A 20 -16.20 -2.64 -16.05
CA ALA A 20 -15.56 -2.12 -17.25
C ALA A 20 -14.04 -2.21 -17.12
N ILE A 21 -13.42 -2.89 -18.06
CA ILE A 21 -11.96 -2.99 -18.19
C ILE A 21 -11.47 -1.62 -18.62
N THR A 22 -10.48 -1.08 -17.91
CA THR A 22 -9.83 0.15 -18.34
C THR A 22 -8.79 -0.19 -19.40
N GLU A 23 -9.06 0.17 -20.64
CA GLU A 23 -8.10 0.02 -21.73
C GLU A 23 -6.93 0.97 -21.57
N LEU A 24 -5.75 0.49 -21.87
CA LEU A 24 -4.52 1.27 -21.95
C LEU A 24 -4.16 1.45 -23.42
N PRO A 25 -4.20 2.70 -23.94
CA PRO A 25 -4.00 2.93 -25.36
C PRO A 25 -2.58 2.57 -25.81
N HIS A 26 -2.45 1.99 -26.99
CA HIS A 26 -1.17 1.77 -27.64
C HIS A 26 -0.72 3.07 -28.33
N LEU A 27 0.10 3.86 -27.65
CA LEU A 27 0.56 5.17 -28.11
C LEU A 27 1.98 5.08 -28.66
N ARG A 28 2.31 5.96 -29.60
CA ARG A 28 3.69 6.09 -30.09
C ARG A 28 4.62 6.52 -28.96
N LEU A 29 5.75 5.81 -28.81
CA LEU A 29 6.78 6.16 -27.83
C LEU A 29 7.44 7.51 -28.17
N PRO A 30 7.71 8.36 -27.17
CA PRO A 30 8.47 9.60 -27.37
C PRO A 30 9.96 9.30 -27.56
N GLN A 31 10.69 10.19 -28.15
CA GLN A 31 12.16 10.12 -28.17
C GLN A 31 12.77 10.43 -26.81
N HIS A 32 12.13 11.32 -26.05
CA HIS A 32 12.55 11.74 -24.71
C HIS A 32 11.35 12.00 -23.80
N SER A 33 11.50 11.73 -22.50
CA SER A 33 10.54 12.09 -21.44
C SER A 33 11.28 12.62 -20.21
N PRO A 34 10.79 13.67 -19.53
CA PRO A 34 11.37 14.09 -18.24
C PRO A 34 11.40 12.94 -17.24
N VAL A 35 10.31 12.18 -17.12
CA VAL A 35 10.27 10.96 -16.30
C VAL A 35 9.63 9.82 -17.09
N LEU A 36 10.37 8.73 -17.25
CA LEU A 36 9.87 7.47 -17.79
C LEU A 36 9.57 6.52 -16.64
N ILE A 37 8.31 6.13 -16.48
CA ILE A 37 7.88 5.14 -15.52
C ILE A 37 7.67 3.80 -16.24
N VAL A 38 8.26 2.73 -15.71
CA VAL A 38 8.13 1.39 -16.26
C VAL A 38 7.26 0.55 -15.32
N GLY A 39 6.08 0.15 -15.80
CA GLY A 39 5.10 -0.68 -15.11
C GLY A 39 3.86 0.07 -14.63
N GLY A 40 2.68 -0.34 -15.12
CA GLY A 40 1.35 0.16 -14.78
C GLY A 40 0.70 -0.59 -13.61
N GLY A 41 1.50 -1.01 -12.65
CA GLY A 41 1.00 -1.44 -11.35
C GLY A 41 0.50 -0.26 -10.51
N PRO A 42 -0.08 -0.50 -9.32
CA PRO A 42 -0.58 0.59 -8.47
C PRO A 42 0.51 1.59 -8.08
N VAL A 43 1.77 1.14 -7.96
CA VAL A 43 2.93 1.99 -7.64
C VAL A 43 3.28 2.90 -8.81
N GLY A 44 3.31 2.36 -10.04
CA GLY A 44 3.62 3.16 -11.23
C GLY A 44 2.53 4.20 -11.53
N PHE A 45 1.24 3.81 -11.47
CA PHE A 45 0.14 4.76 -11.65
C PHE A 45 0.08 5.83 -10.56
N ALA A 46 0.35 5.46 -9.30
CA ALA A 46 0.43 6.42 -8.21
C ALA A 46 1.58 7.42 -8.41
N LEU A 47 2.73 6.95 -8.90
CA LEU A 47 3.85 7.84 -9.21
C LEU A 47 3.53 8.76 -10.39
N ALA A 48 2.87 8.24 -11.42
CA ALA A 48 2.43 9.05 -12.55
C ALA A 48 1.49 10.17 -12.07
N LEU A 49 0.55 9.86 -11.18
CA LEU A 49 -0.33 10.84 -10.56
C LEU A 49 0.44 11.85 -9.70
N GLU A 50 1.29 11.38 -8.80
CA GLU A 50 2.08 12.25 -7.89
C GLU A 50 2.92 13.28 -8.66
N LEU A 51 3.58 12.83 -9.73
CA LEU A 51 4.41 13.71 -10.57
C LEU A 51 3.56 14.68 -11.42
N SER A 52 2.45 14.20 -12.00
CA SER A 52 1.56 15.04 -12.82
C SER A 52 0.88 16.13 -12.00
N LEU A 53 0.45 15.83 -10.76
CA LEU A 53 -0.06 16.82 -9.81
C LEU A 53 0.97 17.93 -9.49
N ARG A 54 2.27 17.65 -9.73
CA ARG A 54 3.36 18.61 -9.54
C ARG A 54 3.81 19.27 -10.85
N GLY A 55 3.08 19.06 -11.94
CA GLY A 55 3.40 19.63 -13.25
C GLY A 55 4.62 19.01 -13.92
N VAL A 56 5.03 17.81 -13.54
CA VAL A 56 6.13 17.08 -14.18
C VAL A 56 5.60 16.25 -15.34
N GLY A 57 6.22 16.36 -16.52
CA GLY A 57 5.92 15.54 -17.68
C GLY A 57 6.27 14.06 -17.42
N VAL A 58 5.29 13.17 -17.60
CA VAL A 58 5.43 11.74 -17.34
C VAL A 58 5.00 10.93 -18.55
N PHE A 59 5.82 9.96 -18.91
CA PHE A 59 5.44 8.88 -19.82
C PHE A 59 5.55 7.55 -19.08
N LEU A 60 4.43 6.81 -19.00
CA LEU A 60 4.38 5.50 -18.38
C LEU A 60 4.13 4.44 -19.43
N ILE A 61 4.91 3.34 -19.38
CA ILE A 61 4.68 2.15 -20.20
C ILE A 61 4.23 0.98 -19.34
N GLU A 62 3.27 0.22 -19.87
CA GLU A 62 2.77 -1.03 -19.30
C GLU A 62 2.74 -2.12 -20.39
N ARG A 63 3.05 -3.35 -20.01
CA ARG A 63 3.05 -4.48 -20.95
C ARG A 63 1.64 -4.95 -21.30
N GLU A 64 0.71 -4.83 -20.36
CA GLU A 64 -0.70 -5.15 -20.59
C GLU A 64 -1.37 -4.01 -21.37
N THR A 65 -2.39 -4.35 -22.16
CA THR A 65 -3.21 -3.38 -22.91
C THR A 65 -4.46 -2.97 -22.15
N GLU A 66 -4.68 -3.54 -20.97
CA GLU A 66 -5.85 -3.29 -20.14
C GLU A 66 -5.55 -3.49 -18.65
N ILE A 67 -6.36 -2.88 -17.81
CA ILE A 67 -6.38 -3.15 -16.36
C ILE A 67 -7.43 -4.24 -16.12
N ALA A 68 -6.99 -5.50 -16.15
CA ALA A 68 -7.86 -6.66 -16.02
C ALA A 68 -8.28 -6.92 -14.55
N HIS A 69 -9.41 -7.62 -14.40
CA HIS A 69 -9.99 -7.97 -13.09
C HIS A 69 -9.60 -9.35 -12.58
N ASP A 70 -8.98 -10.18 -13.42
CA ASP A 70 -8.73 -11.59 -13.21
C ASP A 70 -7.67 -11.93 -12.16
N HIS A 71 -6.95 -10.92 -11.66
CA HIS A 71 -5.93 -11.09 -10.64
C HIS A 71 -6.41 -10.71 -9.25
N VAL A 72 -6.64 -11.71 -8.42
CA VAL A 72 -6.90 -11.54 -6.99
C VAL A 72 -5.60 -11.15 -6.29
N ARG A 73 -5.45 -9.85 -6.00
CA ARG A 73 -4.32 -9.28 -5.27
C ARG A 73 -4.79 -8.53 -4.03
N ALA A 74 -3.99 -7.59 -3.52
CA ALA A 74 -4.34 -6.79 -2.37
C ALA A 74 -5.74 -6.14 -2.51
N ARG A 75 -6.52 -6.17 -1.44
CA ARG A 75 -7.85 -5.55 -1.38
C ARG A 75 -8.06 -4.75 -0.11
N SER A 76 -7.11 -4.74 0.81
CA SER A 76 -7.17 -3.95 2.03
C SER A 76 -6.09 -2.89 1.99
N PHE A 77 -6.50 -1.65 2.17
CA PHE A 77 -5.65 -0.48 2.25
C PHE A 77 -5.57 -0.04 3.70
N ASN A 78 -4.37 0.05 4.23
CA ASN A 78 -4.14 0.59 5.56
C ASN A 78 -4.39 2.10 5.59
N ARG A 79 -4.43 2.69 6.76
CA ARG A 79 -4.73 4.12 6.93
C ARG A 79 -3.69 5.00 6.28
N ARG A 80 -2.41 4.66 6.38
CA ARG A 80 -1.34 5.44 5.75
C ARG A 80 -1.49 5.56 4.24
N LEU A 81 -1.85 4.46 3.57
CA LEU A 81 -2.18 4.49 2.15
C LEU A 81 -3.41 5.38 1.89
N VAL A 82 -4.47 5.26 2.71
CA VAL A 82 -5.70 6.06 2.56
C VAL A 82 -5.40 7.56 2.75
N GLU A 83 -4.51 7.95 3.65
CA GLU A 83 -4.05 9.33 3.80
C GLU A 83 -3.47 9.88 2.48
N HIS A 84 -2.66 9.09 1.77
CA HIS A 84 -2.14 9.49 0.46
C HIS A 84 -3.24 9.57 -0.60
N LEU A 85 -4.25 8.69 -0.58
CA LEU A 85 -5.39 8.78 -1.50
C LEU A 85 -6.21 10.07 -1.29
N HIS A 86 -6.37 10.50 -0.04
CA HIS A 86 -6.96 11.81 0.28
C HIS A 86 -6.10 12.96 -0.27
N ARG A 87 -4.79 12.92 -0.04
CA ARG A 87 -3.84 13.92 -0.52
C ARG A 87 -3.83 14.04 -2.05
N TRP A 88 -4.03 12.94 -2.77
CA TRP A 88 -4.12 12.93 -4.24
C TRP A 88 -5.51 13.29 -4.79
N GLY A 89 -6.49 13.49 -3.91
CA GLY A 89 -7.87 13.84 -4.32
C GLY A 89 -8.65 12.69 -4.96
N VAL A 90 -8.19 11.45 -4.83
CA VAL A 90 -8.83 10.26 -5.46
C VAL A 90 -9.75 9.49 -4.52
N TRP A 91 -9.84 9.89 -3.27
CA TRP A 91 -10.62 9.22 -2.24
C TRP A 91 -12.11 9.10 -2.58
N GLU A 92 -12.74 10.20 -2.98
CA GLU A 92 -14.18 10.22 -3.27
C GLU A 92 -14.52 9.29 -4.44
N GLU A 93 -13.72 9.33 -5.51
CA GLU A 93 -13.94 8.48 -6.68
C GLU A 93 -13.75 6.99 -6.32
N LEU A 94 -12.74 6.69 -5.53
CA LEU A 94 -12.48 5.32 -5.07
C LEU A 94 -13.60 4.80 -4.16
N THR A 95 -14.17 5.65 -3.29
CA THR A 95 -15.27 5.26 -2.40
C THR A 95 -16.59 5.04 -3.14
N LYS A 96 -16.81 5.69 -4.27
CA LYS A 96 -17.98 5.46 -5.13
C LYS A 96 -17.95 4.10 -5.86
N ARG A 97 -16.77 3.52 -6.04
CA ARG A 97 -16.57 2.27 -6.79
C ARG A 97 -16.64 1.05 -5.88
N TRP A 98 -17.84 0.69 -5.45
CA TRP A 98 -18.07 -0.50 -4.63
C TRP A 98 -18.10 -1.78 -5.48
N THR A 99 -17.45 -2.82 -5.00
CA THR A 99 -17.51 -4.17 -5.58
C THR A 99 -18.21 -5.15 -4.65
N VAL A 100 -18.29 -4.83 -3.37
CA VAL A 100 -18.96 -5.59 -2.32
C VAL A 100 -19.79 -4.62 -1.48
N PRO A 101 -21.02 -4.93 -1.08
CA PRO A 101 -21.81 -4.10 -0.18
C PRO A 101 -21.02 -3.74 1.08
N PRO A 102 -21.01 -2.46 1.51
CA PRO A 102 -20.24 -2.03 2.69
C PRO A 102 -20.57 -2.81 3.96
N GLU A 103 -21.84 -3.16 4.13
CA GLU A 103 -22.36 -3.91 5.27
C GLU A 103 -21.86 -5.36 5.34
N TRP A 104 -21.33 -5.92 4.24
CA TRP A 104 -20.70 -7.23 4.19
C TRP A 104 -19.22 -7.18 4.57
N VAL A 105 -18.62 -5.99 4.54
CA VAL A 105 -17.20 -5.76 4.83
C VAL A 105 -17.03 -5.48 6.32
N GLY A 106 -16.22 -6.31 6.96
CA GLY A 106 -15.91 -6.18 8.38
C GLY A 106 -14.66 -6.96 8.74
N PRO A 107 -14.30 -7.02 10.02
CA PRO A 107 -13.25 -7.88 10.51
C PRO A 107 -13.48 -9.33 10.06
N PRO A 108 -12.42 -10.10 9.77
CA PRO A 108 -12.59 -11.51 9.42
C PRO A 108 -13.30 -12.29 10.53
N VAL A 109 -14.29 -13.08 10.16
CA VAL A 109 -14.87 -14.08 11.04
C VAL A 109 -13.97 -15.32 10.99
N VAL A 110 -13.62 -15.88 12.15
CA VAL A 110 -12.83 -17.10 12.26
C VAL A 110 -13.76 -18.28 12.45
N ARG A 111 -13.73 -19.24 11.52
CA ARG A 111 -14.69 -20.35 11.51
C ARG A 111 -14.10 -21.64 10.93
N THR A 112 -14.81 -22.74 11.11
CA THR A 112 -14.40 -24.05 10.55
C THR A 112 -14.65 -24.14 9.04
N SER A 113 -15.76 -23.61 8.54
CA SER A 113 -16.08 -23.38 7.12
C SER A 113 -17.12 -22.27 7.00
N LEU A 114 -17.52 -21.86 5.79
CA LEU A 114 -18.58 -20.86 5.64
C LEU A 114 -19.92 -21.33 6.21
N VAL A 115 -20.25 -22.62 6.10
CA VAL A 115 -21.47 -23.20 6.66
C VAL A 115 -21.25 -23.81 8.05
N GLY A 116 -20.01 -23.82 8.52
CA GLY A 116 -19.63 -24.45 9.78
C GLY A 116 -19.74 -23.55 11.00
N HIS A 117 -18.94 -23.83 12.01
CA HIS A 117 -19.01 -23.18 13.31
C HIS A 117 -18.09 -21.98 13.42
N ASP A 118 -18.57 -20.88 13.99
CA ASP A 118 -17.72 -19.76 14.39
C ASP A 118 -16.82 -20.17 15.54
N LEU A 119 -15.50 -20.09 15.38
CA LEU A 119 -14.49 -20.42 16.38
C LEU A 119 -14.22 -19.23 17.30
N VAL A 120 -14.21 -18.02 16.74
CA VAL A 120 -14.10 -16.79 17.51
C VAL A 120 -15.26 -15.91 17.12
N ALA A 121 -16.13 -15.63 18.07
CA ALA A 121 -17.20 -14.67 17.85
C ALA A 121 -16.59 -13.32 17.42
N SER A 122 -17.10 -12.75 16.37
CA SER A 122 -16.77 -11.38 15.99
C SER A 122 -17.37 -10.42 17.03
N THR A 123 -16.79 -10.43 18.25
CA THR A 123 -17.24 -9.57 19.36
C THR A 123 -16.77 -8.14 19.22
N THR A 124 -15.82 -7.88 18.31
CA THR A 124 -15.41 -6.51 17.98
C THR A 124 -16.23 -6.03 16.82
N SER A 125 -17.22 -5.19 17.10
CA SER A 125 -17.84 -4.33 16.08
C SER A 125 -16.71 -3.55 15.36
N SER A 126 -16.93 -3.21 14.11
CA SER A 126 -16.00 -2.32 13.37
C SER A 126 -15.73 -1.01 14.14
N SER A 127 -16.61 -0.62 15.08
CA SER A 127 -16.46 0.52 15.98
C SER A 127 -15.47 0.27 17.13
N GLU A 128 -15.34 -0.94 17.65
CA GLU A 128 -14.42 -1.23 18.78
C GLU A 128 -12.97 -1.46 18.32
N LEU A 129 -12.76 -2.00 17.11
CA LEU A 129 -11.43 -2.02 16.48
C LEU A 129 -10.93 -0.61 16.11
N ASN A 130 -11.85 0.35 16.03
CA ASN A 130 -11.56 1.73 15.66
C ASN A 130 -11.36 2.66 16.87
N SER A 131 -11.83 2.30 18.08
CA SER A 131 -11.88 3.24 19.20
C SER A 131 -10.50 3.66 19.73
N ASP A 132 -9.53 2.74 19.82
CA ASP A 132 -8.18 3.08 20.29
C ASP A 132 -7.22 3.47 19.16
N GLU A 133 -7.51 3.05 17.92
CA GLU A 133 -6.66 3.33 16.76
C GLU A 133 -7.08 4.61 16.01
N THR A 134 -8.26 5.17 16.25
CA THR A 134 -8.71 6.44 15.65
C THR A 134 -7.93 7.65 16.15
N ILE A 135 -7.25 7.54 17.29
CA ILE A 135 -6.39 8.60 17.79
C ILE A 135 -5.16 8.87 16.92
N PHE A 136 -4.74 7.92 16.07
CA PHE A 136 -3.52 8.06 15.25
C PHE A 136 -3.78 8.50 13.82
N SER A 137 -5.02 8.40 13.34
CA SER A 137 -5.38 8.81 11.98
C SER A 137 -6.87 9.09 11.87
N MET A 138 -7.20 10.16 11.15
CA MET A 138 -8.59 10.57 10.86
C MET A 138 -9.28 9.70 9.82
N VAL A 139 -8.53 8.87 9.10
CA VAL A 139 -9.06 8.03 8.05
C VAL A 139 -9.19 6.58 8.51
N GLN A 140 -10.14 5.87 7.92
CA GLN A 140 -10.34 4.45 8.16
C GLN A 140 -9.67 3.61 7.09
N ARG A 141 -9.39 2.35 7.42
CA ARG A 141 -8.98 1.37 6.43
C ARG A 141 -10.04 1.19 5.36
N LEU A 142 -9.61 1.02 4.12
CA LEU A 142 -10.51 0.82 2.99
C LEU A 142 -10.34 -0.57 2.38
N GLY A 143 -11.45 -1.26 2.16
CA GLY A 143 -11.49 -2.51 1.40
C GLY A 143 -11.89 -2.26 -0.06
N ARG A 144 -10.96 -2.42 -1.00
CA ARG A 144 -11.19 -2.38 -2.45
C ARG A 144 -10.22 -3.33 -3.16
N PRO A 145 -10.66 -4.04 -4.19
CA PRO A 145 -9.74 -4.78 -5.03
C PRO A 145 -8.69 -3.87 -5.68
N GLN A 146 -7.49 -4.38 -5.85
CA GLN A 146 -6.36 -3.61 -6.37
C GLN A 146 -6.61 -3.06 -7.79
N TYR A 147 -7.39 -3.75 -8.63
CA TYR A 147 -7.71 -3.27 -9.97
C TYR A 147 -8.56 -1.98 -9.93
N VAL A 148 -9.47 -1.84 -8.95
CA VAL A 148 -10.23 -0.61 -8.76
C VAL A 148 -9.30 0.57 -8.45
N LEU A 149 -8.33 0.35 -7.57
CA LEU A 149 -7.31 1.37 -7.27
C LEU A 149 -6.48 1.72 -8.52
N ARG A 150 -6.04 0.71 -9.27
CA ARG A 150 -5.26 0.92 -10.51
C ARG A 150 -6.03 1.77 -11.51
N SER A 151 -7.31 1.46 -11.76
CA SER A 151 -8.16 2.23 -12.67
C SER A 151 -8.33 3.67 -12.23
N VAL A 152 -8.63 3.92 -10.95
CA VAL A 152 -8.80 5.28 -10.43
C VAL A 152 -7.50 6.08 -10.52
N LEU A 153 -6.37 5.47 -10.16
CA LEU A 153 -5.06 6.15 -10.24
C LEU A 153 -4.66 6.45 -11.69
N ALA A 154 -4.88 5.52 -12.62
CA ALA A 154 -4.56 5.70 -14.04
C ALA A 154 -5.42 6.80 -14.67
N GLU A 155 -6.74 6.76 -14.45
CA GLU A 155 -7.67 7.76 -14.98
C GLU A 155 -7.34 9.17 -14.45
N GLU A 156 -7.06 9.28 -13.15
CA GLU A 156 -6.69 10.56 -12.56
C GLU A 156 -5.32 11.05 -13.05
N ALA A 157 -4.32 10.16 -13.16
CA ALA A 157 -3.01 10.53 -13.69
C ALA A 157 -3.11 11.08 -15.12
N VAL A 158 -3.92 10.44 -15.98
CA VAL A 158 -4.18 10.93 -17.36
C VAL A 158 -4.89 12.28 -17.32
N ARG A 159 -5.88 12.45 -16.45
CA ARG A 159 -6.59 13.73 -16.28
C ARG A 159 -5.65 14.86 -15.85
N GLN A 160 -4.61 14.54 -15.08
CA GLN A 160 -3.56 15.47 -14.65
C GLN A 160 -2.42 15.62 -15.67
N GLY A 161 -2.51 14.97 -16.84
CA GLY A 161 -1.57 15.15 -17.95
C GLY A 161 -0.50 14.06 -18.10
N ALA A 162 -0.55 12.98 -17.35
CA ALA A 162 0.31 11.82 -17.60
C ALA A 162 -0.04 11.14 -18.93
N VAL A 163 0.97 10.70 -19.66
CA VAL A 163 0.81 9.85 -20.85
C VAL A 163 1.06 8.41 -20.45
N ILE A 164 0.06 7.55 -20.66
CA ILE A 164 0.12 6.12 -20.31
C ILE A 164 -0.07 5.30 -21.57
N ALA A 165 0.86 4.40 -21.87
CA ALA A 165 0.84 3.53 -23.04
C ALA A 165 0.88 2.05 -22.63
N GLY A 166 -0.08 1.26 -23.11
CA GLY A 166 -0.12 -0.21 -22.97
C GLY A 166 0.55 -0.92 -24.15
N GLY A 167 0.88 -2.21 -23.95
CA GLY A 167 1.49 -3.07 -24.98
C GLY A 167 3.00 -2.91 -25.14
N TYR A 168 3.69 -2.33 -24.16
CA TYR A 168 5.14 -2.09 -24.18
C TYR A 168 5.86 -2.71 -23.00
N GLU A 169 6.97 -3.40 -23.27
CA GLU A 169 7.84 -4.01 -22.27
C GLU A 169 9.24 -3.37 -22.27
N ALA A 170 9.70 -2.85 -21.13
CA ALA A 170 11.08 -2.45 -21.00
C ALA A 170 11.98 -3.68 -20.84
N ILE A 171 12.95 -3.82 -21.74
CA ILE A 171 13.88 -4.95 -21.73
C ILE A 171 15.22 -4.62 -21.07
N GLY A 172 15.55 -3.35 -20.91
CA GLY A 172 16.76 -2.95 -20.19
C GLY A 172 17.07 -1.47 -20.26
N VAL A 173 18.07 -1.07 -19.52
CA VAL A 173 18.68 0.25 -19.55
C VAL A 173 19.97 0.13 -20.34
N ASP A 174 20.08 0.83 -21.44
CA ASP A 174 21.26 0.81 -22.32
C ASP A 174 22.30 1.84 -21.86
N GLU A 175 21.84 3.01 -21.38
CA GLU A 175 22.69 4.08 -20.88
C GLU A 175 22.15 4.63 -19.55
N ASN A 176 23.05 4.95 -18.63
CA ASN A 176 22.72 5.63 -17.36
C ASN A 176 23.88 6.55 -17.00
N THR A 177 23.76 7.81 -17.40
CA THR A 177 24.79 8.84 -17.28
C THR A 177 24.38 9.94 -16.29
N SER A 178 25.23 10.92 -16.09
CA SER A 178 24.89 12.09 -15.26
C SER A 178 23.80 12.97 -15.88
N SER A 179 23.61 12.91 -17.21
CA SER A 179 22.61 13.73 -17.95
C SER A 179 21.25 13.04 -18.11
N GLY A 180 21.19 11.72 -18.10
CA GLY A 180 19.95 10.96 -18.30
C GLY A 180 20.19 9.46 -18.42
N ALA A 181 19.11 8.74 -18.70
CA ALA A 181 19.17 7.30 -18.99
C ALA A 181 18.43 6.99 -20.30
N VAL A 182 18.84 5.91 -20.97
CA VAL A 182 18.19 5.38 -22.18
C VAL A 182 17.65 4.01 -21.89
N VAL A 183 16.35 3.81 -22.10
CA VAL A 183 15.65 2.55 -21.88
C VAL A 183 15.30 1.93 -23.21
N ARG A 184 15.63 0.66 -23.36
CA ARG A 184 15.23 -0.17 -24.49
C ARG A 184 13.87 -0.81 -24.20
N ILE A 185 12.93 -0.56 -25.12
CA ILE A 185 11.52 -0.92 -24.98
C ILE A 185 11.10 -1.75 -26.19
N ARG A 186 10.42 -2.86 -25.96
CA ARG A 186 9.82 -3.69 -27.01
C ARG A 186 8.34 -3.41 -27.11
N ASP A 187 7.88 -3.14 -28.32
CA ASP A 187 6.47 -3.18 -28.69
C ASP A 187 6.03 -4.65 -28.78
N LEU A 188 5.09 -5.04 -27.96
CA LEU A 188 4.64 -6.43 -27.86
C LEU A 188 3.73 -6.85 -29.03
N ALA A 189 3.11 -5.88 -29.72
CA ALA A 189 2.27 -6.16 -30.88
C ALA A 189 3.12 -6.43 -32.15
N THR A 190 4.23 -5.72 -32.31
CA THR A 190 5.08 -5.78 -33.50
C THR A 190 6.41 -6.51 -33.30
N GLY A 191 6.87 -6.63 -32.06
CA GLY A 191 8.20 -7.14 -31.70
C GLY A 191 9.34 -6.15 -31.93
N VAL A 192 9.05 -4.95 -32.43
CA VAL A 192 10.05 -3.92 -32.72
C VAL A 192 10.59 -3.32 -31.42
N GLU A 193 11.90 -3.08 -31.39
CA GLU A 193 12.57 -2.46 -30.25
C GLU A 193 12.83 -0.97 -30.51
N TYR A 194 12.59 -0.17 -29.48
CA TYR A 194 12.79 1.28 -29.49
C TYR A 194 13.69 1.68 -28.32
N GLN A 195 14.32 2.84 -28.45
CA GLN A 195 15.05 3.50 -27.38
C GLN A 195 14.33 4.79 -26.99
N VAL A 196 14.11 4.97 -25.69
CA VAL A 196 13.53 6.19 -25.10
C VAL A 196 14.52 6.76 -24.12
N ALA A 197 14.92 8.02 -24.33
CA ALA A 197 15.73 8.78 -23.40
C ALA A 197 14.85 9.39 -22.30
N ALA A 198 15.39 9.50 -21.09
CA ALA A 198 14.69 10.16 -19.98
C ALA A 198 15.67 10.85 -19.04
N ASP A 199 15.24 11.98 -18.44
CA ASP A 199 16.03 12.60 -17.37
C ASP A 199 16.08 11.71 -16.13
N PHE A 200 14.96 11.03 -15.83
CA PHE A 200 14.86 10.02 -14.80
C PHE A 200 14.01 8.84 -15.25
N VAL A 201 14.41 7.64 -14.81
CA VAL A 201 13.69 6.39 -15.03
C VAL A 201 13.28 5.80 -13.69
N VAL A 202 12.02 5.43 -13.53
CA VAL A 202 11.55 4.74 -12.32
C VAL A 202 11.01 3.37 -12.67
N ALA A 203 11.68 2.33 -12.16
CA ALA A 203 11.26 0.95 -12.28
C ALA A 203 10.17 0.65 -11.23
N ALA A 204 8.93 0.47 -11.70
CA ALA A 204 7.78 -0.03 -10.97
C ALA A 204 7.25 -1.34 -11.62
N ASP A 205 8.13 -2.06 -12.34
CA ASP A 205 7.90 -3.24 -13.17
C ASP A 205 7.89 -4.56 -12.37
N GLY A 206 7.73 -4.45 -11.06
CA GLY A 206 7.46 -5.57 -10.18
C GLY A 206 8.68 -6.41 -9.82
N SER A 207 8.41 -7.57 -9.22
CA SER A 207 9.43 -8.41 -8.60
C SER A 207 10.48 -8.96 -9.59
N THR A 208 10.15 -9.05 -10.86
CA THR A 208 11.03 -9.54 -11.93
C THR A 208 11.63 -8.41 -12.77
N SER A 209 11.68 -7.19 -12.23
CA SER A 209 12.14 -5.98 -12.89
C SER A 209 13.38 -6.18 -13.77
N SER A 210 13.23 -5.93 -15.08
CA SER A 210 14.32 -5.90 -16.06
C SER A 210 15.15 -4.63 -15.93
N VAL A 211 14.48 -3.50 -15.67
CA VAL A 211 15.11 -2.20 -15.47
C VAL A 211 16.05 -2.22 -14.26
N ARG A 212 15.59 -2.77 -13.12
CA ARG A 212 16.47 -2.92 -11.95
C ARG A 212 17.73 -3.71 -12.26
N ARG A 213 17.58 -4.89 -12.90
CA ARG A 213 18.71 -5.77 -13.21
C ARG A 213 19.70 -5.11 -14.15
N SER A 214 19.23 -4.51 -15.23
CA SER A 214 20.10 -3.84 -16.23
C SER A 214 20.75 -2.59 -15.67
N ALA A 215 20.09 -1.90 -14.72
CA ALA A 215 20.72 -0.80 -13.99
C ALA A 215 21.76 -1.26 -12.93
N GLY A 216 22.08 -2.55 -12.84
CA GLY A 216 23.07 -3.07 -11.91
C GLY A 216 22.64 -3.04 -10.44
N ILE A 217 21.32 -2.98 -10.16
CA ILE A 217 20.77 -3.00 -8.81
C ILE A 217 20.44 -4.45 -8.43
N THR A 218 21.19 -5.01 -7.48
CA THR A 218 20.99 -6.38 -6.97
C THR A 218 19.99 -6.41 -5.83
N ARG A 219 19.55 -7.60 -5.43
CA ARG A 219 18.71 -7.81 -4.25
C ARG A 219 19.28 -8.92 -3.38
N SER A 220 19.25 -8.71 -2.09
CA SER A 220 19.63 -9.69 -1.08
C SER A 220 18.47 -9.96 -0.10
N GLY A 221 18.57 -11.06 0.62
CA GLY A 221 17.58 -11.44 1.63
C GLY A 221 17.32 -12.94 1.67
N ILE A 222 16.18 -13.32 2.24
CA ILE A 222 15.79 -14.72 2.44
C ILE A 222 15.06 -15.23 1.19
N ASN A 223 15.63 -16.23 0.55
CA ASN A 223 14.94 -16.96 -0.51
C ASN A 223 13.94 -17.93 0.10
N SER A 224 12.72 -17.94 -0.45
CA SER A 224 11.74 -18.93 -0.06
C SER A 224 12.03 -20.29 -0.68
N THR A 225 11.84 -21.34 0.10
CA THR A 225 11.75 -22.72 -0.37
C THR A 225 10.28 -23.15 -0.58
N GLU A 226 9.35 -22.26 -0.26
CA GLU A 226 7.91 -22.50 -0.29
C GLU A 226 7.22 -21.65 -1.33
N LYS A 227 6.31 -22.28 -2.07
CA LYS A 227 5.45 -21.66 -3.06
C LYS A 227 4.01 -21.61 -2.56
N PHE A 228 3.37 -20.50 -2.81
CA PHE A 228 1.95 -20.30 -2.57
C PHE A 228 1.27 -19.90 -3.88
N TYR A 229 -0.05 -20.03 -3.91
CA TYR A 229 -0.88 -19.48 -4.98
C TYR A 229 -1.93 -18.54 -4.39
N ASN A 230 -2.13 -17.39 -5.03
CA ASN A 230 -3.36 -16.63 -4.89
C ASN A 230 -4.36 -17.15 -5.90
N VAL A 231 -5.45 -17.71 -5.42
CA VAL A 231 -6.48 -18.37 -6.24
C VAL A 231 -7.71 -17.49 -6.31
N ALA A 232 -8.30 -17.37 -7.48
CA ALA A 232 -9.61 -16.80 -7.72
C ALA A 232 -10.58 -17.86 -8.22
N VAL A 233 -11.77 -17.88 -7.62
CA VAL A 233 -12.90 -18.71 -8.06
C VAL A 233 -14.15 -17.87 -8.14
N LYS A 234 -15.09 -18.26 -9.01
CA LYS A 234 -16.42 -17.66 -9.10
C LYS A 234 -17.45 -18.55 -8.45
N VAL A 235 -18.22 -17.98 -7.55
CA VAL A 235 -19.35 -18.63 -6.87
C VAL A 235 -20.48 -17.61 -6.79
N PRO A 236 -21.28 -17.45 -7.84
CA PRO A 236 -22.41 -16.53 -7.85
C PRO A 236 -23.43 -16.91 -6.77
N HIS A 237 -24.03 -15.89 -6.14
CA HIS A 237 -25.10 -16.06 -5.16
C HIS A 237 -24.75 -16.99 -3.97
N LEU A 238 -23.47 -17.02 -3.56
CA LEU A 238 -23.01 -17.99 -2.55
C LEU A 238 -23.80 -17.91 -1.25
N PHE A 239 -24.04 -16.70 -0.73
CA PHE A 239 -24.73 -16.52 0.56
C PHE A 239 -26.20 -16.92 0.48
N GLU A 240 -26.86 -16.60 -0.61
CA GLU A 240 -28.25 -16.99 -0.88
C GLU A 240 -28.37 -18.52 -1.04
N THR A 241 -27.46 -19.13 -1.78
CA THR A 241 -27.40 -20.58 -2.00
C THR A 241 -27.21 -21.33 -0.68
N LEU A 242 -26.38 -20.79 0.21
CA LEU A 242 -26.08 -21.39 1.51
C LEU A 242 -27.08 -20.99 2.61
N GLY A 243 -27.92 -19.98 2.39
CA GLY A 243 -28.83 -19.45 3.40
C GLY A 243 -28.13 -18.85 4.63
N ILE A 244 -26.93 -18.29 4.43
CA ILE A 244 -26.11 -17.73 5.52
C ILE A 244 -25.99 -16.20 5.43
N PRO A 245 -25.79 -15.50 6.57
CA PRO A 245 -25.55 -14.06 6.57
C PRO A 245 -24.27 -13.69 5.79
N PRO A 246 -24.32 -12.65 4.93
CA PRO A 246 -23.17 -12.24 4.15
C PRO A 246 -21.99 -11.75 5.01
N ARG A 247 -20.79 -12.28 4.73
CA ARG A 247 -19.51 -11.87 5.32
C ARG A 247 -18.41 -11.96 4.28
N ALA A 248 -17.85 -10.81 3.91
CA ALA A 248 -16.83 -10.75 2.86
C ALA A 248 -15.48 -11.35 3.28
N ASN A 249 -15.19 -11.38 4.58
CA ASN A 249 -13.90 -11.81 5.14
C ASN A 249 -14.06 -12.98 6.09
N ASN A 250 -13.44 -14.11 5.77
CA ASN A 250 -13.48 -15.31 6.61
C ASN A 250 -12.06 -15.89 6.74
N ILE A 251 -11.67 -16.29 7.95
CA ILE A 251 -10.48 -17.10 8.19
C ILE A 251 -10.99 -18.50 8.52
N ILE A 252 -10.63 -19.45 7.69
CA ILE A 252 -11.11 -20.82 7.80
C ILE A 252 -10.01 -21.70 8.41
N TYR A 253 -10.39 -22.54 9.36
CA TYR A 253 -9.54 -23.57 9.95
C TYR A 253 -10.28 -24.90 9.93
N ASN A 254 -9.97 -25.77 8.97
CA ASN A 254 -10.41 -27.16 8.92
C ASN A 254 -9.32 -28.08 8.37
N LYS A 255 -9.59 -29.38 8.27
CA LYS A 255 -8.63 -30.39 7.80
C LYS A 255 -8.15 -30.15 6.35
N GLY A 256 -8.98 -29.52 5.50
CA GLY A 256 -8.72 -29.33 4.07
C GLY A 256 -8.35 -27.90 3.71
N PHE A 257 -8.51 -26.93 4.63
CA PHE A 257 -8.23 -25.53 4.36
C PHE A 257 -7.90 -24.74 5.65
N THR A 258 -6.81 -23.99 5.63
CA THR A 258 -6.37 -23.16 6.76
C THR A 258 -5.86 -21.81 6.24
N ASN A 259 -6.77 -20.92 5.88
CA ASN A 259 -6.38 -19.59 5.39
C ASN A 259 -7.56 -18.59 5.32
N LEU A 260 -7.26 -17.41 4.81
CA LEU A 260 -8.25 -16.39 4.48
C LEU A 260 -9.04 -16.79 3.24
N PHE A 261 -10.36 -16.76 3.30
CA PHE A 261 -11.29 -16.92 2.18
C PHE A 261 -12.16 -15.66 2.08
N SER A 262 -12.02 -14.92 1.00
CA SER A 262 -12.51 -13.55 0.92
C SER A 262 -13.22 -13.23 -0.37
N LEU A 263 -14.33 -12.50 -0.27
CA LEU A 263 -15.09 -11.98 -1.38
C LEU A 263 -14.42 -10.72 -1.96
N PHE A 264 -14.20 -10.66 -3.26
CA PHE A 264 -13.62 -9.52 -3.99
C PHE A 264 -14.66 -8.66 -4.70
N ASP A 265 -15.69 -9.31 -5.22
CA ASP A 265 -16.88 -8.68 -5.80
C ASP A 265 -18.08 -9.61 -5.63
N ALA A 266 -19.19 -9.34 -6.28
CA ALA A 266 -20.43 -10.13 -6.09
C ALA A 266 -20.29 -11.63 -6.41
N VAL A 267 -19.27 -12.04 -7.17
CA VAL A 267 -19.13 -13.41 -7.65
C VAL A 267 -17.75 -14.01 -7.39
N ARG A 268 -16.69 -13.17 -7.24
CA ARG A 268 -15.30 -13.64 -7.13
C ARG A 268 -14.86 -13.79 -5.69
N TRP A 269 -14.37 -14.98 -5.39
CA TRP A 269 -13.74 -15.30 -4.12
C TRP A 269 -12.24 -15.51 -4.30
N GLY A 270 -11.44 -14.98 -3.39
CA GLY A 270 -10.00 -15.12 -3.43
C GLY A 270 -9.45 -15.69 -2.15
N PHE A 271 -8.42 -16.54 -2.29
CA PHE A 271 -7.74 -17.16 -1.16
C PHE A 271 -6.30 -17.53 -1.49
N PRO A 272 -5.38 -17.42 -0.55
CA PRO A 272 -4.07 -18.03 -0.69
C PRO A 272 -4.13 -19.50 -0.33
N VAL A 273 -3.34 -20.32 -1.02
CA VAL A 273 -3.16 -21.74 -0.73
C VAL A 273 -1.70 -22.12 -0.80
N GLY A 274 -1.27 -23.00 0.08
CA GLY A 274 0.10 -23.42 0.33
C GLY A 274 0.41 -23.46 1.83
N PRO A 275 1.66 -23.77 2.25
CA PRO A 275 2.87 -23.86 1.43
C PRO A 275 2.97 -25.13 0.59
N PHE A 276 3.59 -25.01 -0.56
CA PHE A 276 3.95 -26.14 -1.42
C PHE A 276 5.46 -26.13 -1.70
N PRO A 277 6.10 -27.27 -1.97
CA PRO A 277 7.45 -27.30 -2.48
C PRO A 277 7.58 -26.51 -3.79
N VAL A 278 8.70 -25.81 -3.96
CA VAL A 278 9.03 -25.15 -5.23
C VAL A 278 9.11 -26.23 -6.33
N GLY A 279 8.38 -26.05 -7.43
CA GLY A 279 8.30 -27.03 -8.50
C GLY A 279 7.02 -27.89 -8.51
N SER A 280 6.23 -27.93 -7.40
CA SER A 280 4.92 -28.60 -7.41
C SER A 280 3.99 -27.97 -8.45
N LYS A 281 3.17 -28.81 -9.07
CA LYS A 281 2.14 -28.41 -10.03
C LYS A 281 0.77 -28.72 -9.44
N HIS A 282 -0.18 -27.85 -9.66
CA HIS A 282 -1.56 -27.99 -9.21
C HIS A 282 -2.48 -27.72 -10.38
N SER A 283 -3.56 -28.49 -10.45
CA SER A 283 -4.60 -28.34 -11.45
C SER A 283 -5.69 -27.35 -11.01
N ALA A 284 -6.57 -26.97 -11.92
CA ALA A 284 -7.75 -26.16 -11.59
C ALA A 284 -8.67 -26.89 -10.59
N GLU A 285 -8.79 -28.21 -10.74
CA GLU A 285 -9.59 -29.07 -9.87
C GLU A 285 -9.06 -29.09 -8.44
N ASP A 286 -7.73 -29.09 -8.25
CA ASP A 286 -7.12 -28.98 -6.92
C ASP A 286 -7.53 -27.67 -6.23
N PHE A 287 -7.50 -26.55 -6.96
CA PHE A 287 -7.89 -25.25 -6.42
C PHE A 287 -9.40 -25.15 -6.12
N VAL A 288 -10.24 -25.77 -6.95
CA VAL A 288 -11.67 -25.89 -6.69
C VAL A 288 -11.94 -26.72 -5.43
N ALA A 289 -11.19 -27.81 -5.21
CA ALA A 289 -11.31 -28.61 -4.01
C ALA A 289 -10.98 -27.82 -2.73
N TYR A 290 -9.93 -26.97 -2.76
CA TYR A 290 -9.63 -26.06 -1.64
C TYR A 290 -10.77 -25.06 -1.39
N ALA A 291 -11.39 -24.51 -2.43
CA ALA A 291 -12.54 -23.61 -2.27
C ALA A 291 -13.74 -24.33 -1.66
N LYS A 292 -14.08 -25.55 -2.11
CA LYS A 292 -15.16 -26.37 -1.53
C LYS A 292 -14.90 -26.70 -0.06
N ASN A 293 -13.64 -27.01 0.31
CA ASN A 293 -13.27 -27.21 1.72
C ASN A 293 -13.47 -25.94 2.56
N ALA A 294 -13.15 -24.76 2.01
CA ALA A 294 -13.41 -23.50 2.69
C ALA A 294 -14.91 -23.19 2.82
N ILE A 295 -15.70 -23.53 1.84
CA ILE A 295 -17.17 -23.36 1.84
C ILE A 295 -17.83 -24.35 2.79
N GLY A 296 -17.36 -25.60 2.85
CA GLY A 296 -17.85 -26.66 3.74
C GLY A 296 -19.01 -27.48 3.15
N THR A 297 -19.30 -27.32 1.86
CA THR A 297 -20.31 -28.10 1.16
C THR A 297 -19.99 -28.20 -0.33
N ASP A 298 -20.56 -29.22 -0.99
CA ASP A 298 -20.35 -29.46 -2.41
C ASP A 298 -21.35 -28.65 -3.24
N ILE A 299 -20.90 -27.49 -3.70
CA ILE A 299 -21.64 -26.62 -4.62
C ILE A 299 -20.81 -26.35 -5.87
N PRO A 300 -21.43 -25.90 -6.97
CA PRO A 300 -20.68 -25.49 -8.16
C PRO A 300 -19.70 -24.35 -7.86
N VAL A 301 -18.43 -24.56 -8.21
CA VAL A 301 -17.35 -23.58 -8.11
C VAL A 301 -16.63 -23.53 -9.44
N GLU A 302 -16.55 -22.36 -10.05
CA GLU A 302 -15.82 -22.14 -11.30
C GLU A 302 -14.41 -21.61 -10.98
N PHE A 303 -13.38 -22.31 -11.47
CA PHE A 303 -12.01 -21.81 -11.40
C PHE A 303 -11.83 -20.62 -12.35
N GLU A 304 -11.21 -19.54 -11.89
CA GLU A 304 -10.89 -18.36 -12.72
C GLU A 304 -9.39 -18.23 -12.97
N SER A 305 -8.60 -18.18 -11.89
CA SER A 305 -7.15 -18.00 -12.01
C SER A 305 -6.38 -18.49 -10.79
N ALA A 306 -5.08 -18.75 -10.96
CA ALA A 306 -4.16 -19.01 -9.86
C ALA A 306 -2.78 -18.41 -10.18
N GLY A 307 -2.35 -17.43 -9.40
CA GLY A 307 -1.05 -16.77 -9.51
C GLY A 307 -0.06 -17.29 -8.49
N PRO A 308 1.06 -17.93 -8.90
CA PRO A 308 2.08 -18.41 -7.96
C PRO A 308 2.89 -17.24 -7.38
N TYR A 309 3.26 -17.35 -6.10
CA TYR A 309 4.22 -16.45 -5.45
C TYR A 309 5.08 -17.18 -4.42
N LEU A 310 6.24 -16.60 -4.14
CA LEU A 310 7.19 -17.13 -3.16
C LEU A 310 7.20 -16.24 -1.91
N VAL A 311 7.18 -16.87 -0.74
CA VAL A 311 7.26 -16.19 0.55
C VAL A 311 8.71 -16.02 0.96
N GLY A 312 9.29 -14.88 0.65
CA GLY A 312 10.67 -14.54 1.00
C GLY A 312 10.82 -13.03 1.18
N THR A 313 11.97 -12.60 1.67
CA THR A 313 12.32 -11.17 1.76
C THR A 313 13.52 -10.91 0.87
N ARG A 314 13.36 -10.04 -0.14
CA ARG A 314 14.46 -9.60 -0.99
C ARG A 314 14.39 -8.11 -1.19
N ILE A 315 15.36 -7.40 -0.65
CA ILE A 315 15.45 -5.94 -0.70
C ILE A 315 16.61 -5.55 -1.61
N ALA A 316 16.40 -4.53 -2.43
CA ALA A 316 17.45 -3.98 -3.30
C ALA A 316 18.62 -3.44 -2.45
N ASP A 317 19.84 -3.66 -2.94
CA ASP A 317 21.06 -3.16 -2.31
C ASP A 317 21.11 -1.62 -2.30
N ARG A 318 20.43 -1.00 -3.24
CA ARG A 318 20.20 0.43 -3.35
C ARG A 318 18.89 0.71 -4.07
N PHE A 319 18.22 1.83 -3.76
CA PHE A 319 16.96 2.23 -4.40
C PHE A 319 17.17 3.24 -5.54
N ARG A 320 18.42 3.66 -5.73
CA ARG A 320 18.86 4.53 -6.82
C ARG A 320 20.21 4.08 -7.37
N ASN A 321 20.36 4.11 -8.68
CA ASN A 321 21.66 4.10 -9.35
C ASN A 321 21.65 5.15 -10.49
N GLY A 322 22.43 6.22 -10.32
CA GLY A 322 22.45 7.33 -11.28
C GLY A 322 21.06 7.98 -11.47
N ARG A 323 20.53 7.86 -12.66
CA ARG A 323 19.21 8.39 -13.06
C ARG A 323 18.08 7.36 -12.96
N VAL A 324 18.39 6.13 -12.54
CA VAL A 324 17.44 5.03 -12.42
C VAL A 324 17.07 4.79 -10.95
N PHE A 325 15.78 4.75 -10.67
CA PHE A 325 15.18 4.46 -9.38
C PHE A 325 14.38 3.17 -9.42
N VAL A 326 14.22 2.52 -8.28
CA VAL A 326 13.37 1.35 -8.11
C VAL A 326 12.35 1.62 -7.00
N ALA A 327 11.08 1.22 -7.21
CA ALA A 327 9.99 1.42 -6.26
C ALA A 327 9.07 0.18 -6.19
N GLY A 328 8.40 -0.02 -5.07
CA GLY A 328 7.50 -1.15 -4.85
C GLY A 328 8.21 -2.49 -4.97
N ASP A 329 7.58 -3.48 -5.60
CA ASP A 329 8.13 -4.84 -5.73
C ASP A 329 9.43 -4.90 -6.55
N ALA A 330 9.76 -3.87 -7.35
CA ALA A 330 11.07 -3.77 -7.99
C ALA A 330 12.18 -3.48 -6.96
N ALA A 331 11.88 -2.74 -5.90
CA ALA A 331 12.81 -2.42 -4.81
C ALA A 331 12.79 -3.48 -3.69
N HIS A 332 11.62 -3.93 -3.28
CA HIS A 332 11.46 -4.80 -2.11
C HIS A 332 10.34 -5.83 -2.30
N VAL A 333 10.70 -7.09 -2.17
CA VAL A 333 9.77 -8.23 -2.11
C VAL A 333 9.77 -8.77 -0.69
N ARG A 334 8.59 -9.00 -0.14
CA ARG A 334 8.39 -9.54 1.21
C ARG A 334 7.11 -10.37 1.29
N PRO A 335 6.92 -11.18 2.35
CA PRO A 335 5.69 -11.92 2.57
C PRO A 335 4.44 -11.01 2.50
N PRO A 336 3.27 -11.54 2.10
CA PRO A 336 2.03 -10.77 2.02
C PRO A 336 1.67 -10.08 3.34
N GLY A 337 1.28 -8.81 3.26
CA GLY A 337 0.89 -7.97 4.38
C GLY A 337 1.43 -6.54 4.23
N GLY A 338 0.64 -5.64 3.63
CA GLY A 338 0.99 -4.22 3.49
C GLY A 338 1.96 -3.84 2.36
N ASN A 339 2.33 -4.76 1.45
CA ASN A 339 3.27 -4.47 0.35
C ASN A 339 2.84 -3.27 -0.51
N LEU A 340 1.54 -3.16 -0.76
CA LEU A 340 0.97 -2.05 -1.53
C LEU A 340 1.22 -0.70 -0.84
N ALA A 341 0.95 -0.62 0.47
CA ALA A 341 1.15 0.62 1.22
C ALA A 341 2.61 1.08 1.23
N GLU A 342 3.55 0.12 1.33
CA GLU A 342 4.98 0.43 1.25
C GLU A 342 5.38 0.98 -0.12
N GLY A 343 4.89 0.37 -1.20
CA GLY A 343 5.14 0.89 -2.55
C GLY A 343 4.53 2.27 -2.77
N ILE A 344 3.40 2.58 -2.14
CA ILE A 344 2.80 3.92 -2.14
C ILE A 344 3.66 4.89 -1.31
N GLY A 345 4.22 4.45 -0.17
CA GLY A 345 5.18 5.23 0.61
C GLY A 345 6.45 5.59 -0.19
N ASP A 346 6.94 4.66 -1.03
CA ASP A 346 8.04 4.96 -1.95
C ASP A 346 7.69 6.10 -2.91
N VAL A 347 6.49 6.04 -3.49
CA VAL A 347 6.00 7.06 -4.43
C VAL A 347 5.86 8.42 -3.75
N ALA A 348 5.22 8.44 -2.58
CA ALA A 348 5.04 9.67 -1.82
C ALA A 348 6.38 10.34 -1.48
N ASN A 349 7.39 9.54 -1.13
CA ASN A 349 8.72 10.02 -0.82
C ASN A 349 9.52 10.47 -2.06
N LEU A 350 9.46 9.70 -3.16
CA LEU A 350 10.26 9.94 -4.37
C LEU A 350 9.69 11.06 -5.23
N GLY A 351 8.37 11.11 -5.41
CA GLY A 351 7.73 11.95 -6.41
C GLY A 351 8.00 13.44 -6.21
N TRP A 352 7.85 13.97 -5.00
CA TRP A 352 8.15 15.38 -4.73
C TRP A 352 9.64 15.72 -4.88
N LYS A 353 10.54 14.77 -4.61
CA LYS A 353 12.00 14.97 -4.75
C LYS A 353 12.41 15.05 -6.21
N ILE A 354 11.84 14.19 -7.06
CA ILE A 354 12.06 14.28 -8.52
C ILE A 354 11.52 15.61 -9.05
N ALA A 355 10.31 16.00 -8.65
CA ALA A 355 9.72 17.27 -9.06
C ALA A 355 10.59 18.47 -8.61
N ALA A 356 11.08 18.44 -7.36
CA ALA A 356 11.94 19.47 -6.81
C ALA A 356 13.20 19.71 -7.66
N VAL A 357 13.84 18.61 -8.09
CA VAL A 357 15.06 18.67 -8.91
C VAL A 357 14.74 19.10 -10.33
N LEU A 358 13.68 18.61 -10.96
CA LEU A 358 13.29 18.99 -12.32
C LEU A 358 12.85 20.45 -12.41
N HIS A 359 12.18 20.97 -11.40
CA HIS A 359 11.80 22.38 -11.33
C HIS A 359 12.94 23.30 -10.86
N GLY A 360 14.10 22.75 -10.47
CA GLY A 360 15.32 23.50 -10.17
C GLY A 360 15.35 24.16 -8.79
N TYR A 361 14.40 23.86 -7.88
CA TYR A 361 14.44 24.36 -6.51
C TYR A 361 15.18 23.45 -5.54
N ALA A 362 15.68 22.30 -6.01
CA ALA A 362 16.59 21.46 -5.25
C ALA A 362 17.72 20.90 -6.13
N GLY A 363 18.88 20.74 -5.55
CA GLY A 363 20.00 20.08 -6.22
C GLY A 363 19.82 18.55 -6.31
N PRO A 364 20.55 17.87 -7.20
CA PRO A 364 20.42 16.41 -7.43
C PRO A 364 20.75 15.56 -6.19
N GLY A 365 21.46 16.10 -5.20
CA GLY A 365 21.74 15.44 -3.92
C GLY A 365 20.49 15.15 -3.10
N LEU A 366 19.40 15.90 -3.30
CA LEU A 366 18.11 15.61 -2.66
C LEU A 366 17.64 14.18 -2.96
N LEU A 367 17.91 13.68 -4.17
CA LEU A 367 17.47 12.37 -4.63
C LEU A 367 18.17 11.19 -3.91
N ASP A 368 19.33 11.44 -3.28
CA ASP A 368 20.04 10.41 -2.48
C ASP A 368 19.30 10.10 -1.18
N SER A 369 18.54 11.07 -0.66
CA SER A 369 17.72 10.88 0.52
C SER A 369 16.61 9.83 0.32
N TYR A 370 16.17 9.58 -0.91
CA TYR A 370 15.22 8.49 -1.19
C TYR A 370 15.76 7.13 -0.75
N ASN A 371 17.00 6.82 -1.10
CA ASN A 371 17.66 5.59 -0.67
C ASN A 371 17.94 5.59 0.84
N GLN A 372 18.36 6.73 1.41
CA GLN A 372 18.65 6.85 2.84
C GLN A 372 17.39 6.64 3.70
N GLU A 373 16.23 7.06 3.22
CA GLU A 373 14.96 6.98 3.93
C GLU A 373 14.23 5.65 3.70
N ARG A 374 13.98 5.31 2.43
CA ARG A 374 13.09 4.19 2.11
C ARG A 374 13.72 2.82 2.26
N ARG A 375 15.02 2.69 1.99
CA ARG A 375 15.67 1.37 2.10
C ARG A 375 15.78 0.87 3.54
N PRO A 376 16.22 1.66 4.55
CA PRO A 376 16.21 1.21 5.95
C PRO A 376 14.80 0.90 6.45
N HIS A 377 13.81 1.71 6.09
CA HIS A 377 12.40 1.45 6.40
C HIS A 377 11.95 0.11 5.81
N ALA A 378 12.21 -0.15 4.52
CA ALA A 378 11.87 -1.41 3.87
C ALA A 378 12.51 -2.63 4.54
N LEU A 379 13.74 -2.51 5.05
CA LEU A 379 14.41 -3.58 5.81
C LEU A 379 13.70 -3.88 7.13
N ARG A 380 13.33 -2.86 7.91
CA ARG A 380 12.58 -3.00 9.18
C ARG A 380 11.24 -3.70 8.96
N VAL A 381 10.47 -3.20 8.00
CA VAL A 381 9.13 -3.73 7.71
C VAL A 381 9.19 -5.13 7.09
N ALA A 382 10.21 -5.42 6.26
CA ALA A 382 10.39 -6.75 5.68
C ALA A 382 10.74 -7.80 6.76
N GLN A 383 11.57 -7.45 7.74
CA GLN A 383 11.87 -8.33 8.86
C GLN A 383 10.62 -8.65 9.69
N HIS A 384 9.81 -7.61 9.97
CA HIS A 384 8.52 -7.81 10.66
C HIS A 384 7.58 -8.71 9.83
N ALA A 385 7.42 -8.45 8.53
CA ALA A 385 6.54 -9.25 7.66
C ALA A 385 6.96 -10.73 7.60
N TYR A 386 8.28 -10.98 7.59
CA TYR A 386 8.82 -12.34 7.65
C TYR A 386 8.48 -13.02 8.97
N ASN A 387 8.72 -12.36 10.10
CA ASN A 387 8.40 -12.89 11.42
C ASN A 387 6.89 -13.15 11.58
N ALA A 388 6.05 -12.22 11.11
CA ALA A 388 4.59 -12.37 11.11
C ALA A 388 4.11 -13.53 10.23
N SER A 389 4.77 -13.77 9.10
CA SER A 389 4.47 -14.91 8.23
C SER A 389 4.79 -16.24 8.91
N ARG A 390 5.97 -16.33 9.55
CA ARG A 390 6.35 -17.52 10.33
C ARG A 390 5.40 -17.79 11.48
N TYR A 391 5.03 -16.74 12.22
CA TYR A 391 4.10 -16.85 13.33
C TYR A 391 2.71 -17.34 12.90
N ARG A 392 2.21 -16.85 11.74
CA ARG A 392 0.95 -17.38 11.17
C ARG A 392 1.06 -18.86 10.80
N ALA A 393 2.18 -19.27 10.20
CA ALA A 393 2.43 -20.68 9.87
C ALA A 393 2.49 -21.57 11.12
N GLU A 394 3.11 -21.08 12.20
CA GLU A 394 3.15 -21.77 13.50
C GLU A 394 1.76 -21.93 14.11
N ILE A 395 0.92 -20.88 14.10
CA ILE A 395 -0.47 -20.95 14.56
C ILE A 395 -1.25 -21.97 13.72
N ALA A 396 -1.15 -21.90 12.38
CA ALA A 396 -1.84 -22.84 11.51
C ALA A 396 -1.38 -24.29 11.74
N GLY A 397 -0.08 -24.52 11.91
CA GLY A 397 0.48 -25.82 12.24
C GLY A 397 0.01 -26.36 13.60
N HIS A 398 -0.06 -25.49 14.60
CA HIS A 398 -0.57 -25.87 15.92
C HIS A 398 -2.05 -26.27 15.86
N ILE A 399 -2.89 -25.50 15.18
CA ILE A 399 -4.31 -25.81 14.99
C ILE A 399 -4.49 -27.11 14.19
N ALA A 400 -3.70 -27.33 13.15
CA ALA A 400 -3.73 -28.56 12.38
C ALA A 400 -3.38 -29.81 13.21
N GLY A 401 -2.54 -29.65 14.26
CA GLY A 401 -2.26 -30.69 15.25
C GLY A 401 -3.38 -30.92 16.29
N MET A 402 -4.31 -29.98 16.43
CA MET A 402 -5.51 -30.18 17.22
C MET A 402 -6.51 -31.01 16.40
N ALA A 403 -7.25 -31.88 17.07
CA ALA A 403 -8.31 -32.65 16.42
C ALA A 403 -9.47 -31.71 16.03
N ILE A 404 -9.42 -31.14 14.83
CA ILE A 404 -10.50 -30.28 14.32
C ILE A 404 -11.69 -31.17 14.00
N PRO A 405 -12.86 -31.02 14.68
CA PRO A 405 -14.04 -31.82 14.41
C PRO A 405 -14.64 -31.49 13.06
N ASP A 406 -15.31 -32.43 12.44
CA ASP A 406 -16.12 -32.17 11.26
C ASP A 406 -17.32 -31.28 11.61
N ASP A 407 -17.79 -30.47 10.66
CA ASP A 407 -18.85 -29.48 10.92
C ASP A 407 -20.19 -30.14 11.34
N CYS A 408 -20.45 -31.37 10.90
CA CYS A 408 -21.63 -32.14 11.27
C CYS A 408 -21.52 -32.82 12.63
N ASP A 409 -20.35 -32.82 13.28
CA ASP A 409 -20.20 -33.41 14.62
C ASP A 409 -20.61 -32.39 15.70
N HIS A 410 -21.73 -32.65 16.35
CA HIS A 410 -22.30 -31.81 17.41
C HIS A 410 -22.13 -32.39 18.81
N GLY A 411 -21.38 -33.50 18.96
CA GLY A 411 -21.11 -34.14 20.25
C GLY A 411 -20.32 -33.23 21.20
N GLU A 412 -20.38 -33.55 22.50
CA GLU A 412 -19.70 -32.78 23.54
C GLU A 412 -18.19 -32.71 23.31
N ALA A 413 -17.56 -33.78 22.86
CA ALA A 413 -16.13 -33.82 22.54
C ALA A 413 -15.77 -32.86 21.40
N ALA A 414 -16.63 -32.77 20.38
CA ALA A 414 -16.45 -31.85 19.26
C ALA A 414 -16.63 -30.38 19.68
N GLN A 415 -17.61 -30.11 20.54
CA GLN A 415 -17.81 -28.76 21.11
C GLN A 415 -16.61 -28.35 21.97
N GLN A 416 -16.10 -29.24 22.81
CA GLN A 416 -14.92 -28.97 23.63
C GLN A 416 -13.67 -28.72 22.76
N ALA A 417 -13.48 -29.49 21.70
CA ALA A 417 -12.36 -29.28 20.77
C ALA A 417 -12.42 -27.90 20.08
N ARG A 418 -13.61 -27.46 19.62
CA ARG A 418 -13.81 -26.12 19.07
C ARG A 418 -13.53 -25.02 20.09
N THR A 419 -13.99 -25.21 21.34
CA THR A 419 -13.72 -24.29 22.46
C THR A 419 -12.22 -24.16 22.72
N ASN A 420 -11.47 -25.27 22.69
CA ASN A 420 -10.04 -25.27 22.91
C ASN A 420 -9.31 -24.50 21.77
N ILE A 421 -9.73 -24.68 20.51
CA ILE A 421 -9.20 -23.94 19.36
C ILE A 421 -9.52 -22.45 19.51
N ALA A 422 -10.74 -22.11 19.88
CA ALA A 422 -11.17 -20.72 20.11
C ALA A 422 -10.31 -20.04 21.18
N HIS A 423 -10.13 -20.71 22.33
CA HIS A 423 -9.29 -20.20 23.43
C HIS A 423 -7.82 -19.99 23.00
N PHE A 424 -7.25 -20.93 22.27
CA PHE A 424 -5.91 -20.79 21.70
C PHE A 424 -5.81 -19.57 20.78
N LEU A 425 -6.77 -19.39 19.88
CA LEU A 425 -6.80 -18.25 18.96
C LEU A 425 -6.94 -16.91 19.68
N GLU A 426 -7.76 -16.86 20.74
CA GLU A 426 -7.91 -15.68 21.57
C GLU A 426 -6.59 -15.26 22.24
N GLN A 427 -5.82 -16.20 22.77
CA GLN A 427 -4.51 -15.93 23.36
C GLN A 427 -3.48 -15.40 22.35
N LYS A 428 -3.70 -15.64 21.04
CA LYS A 428 -2.79 -15.25 19.95
C LYS A 428 -3.19 -13.96 19.22
N LYS A 429 -4.17 -13.19 19.71
CA LYS A 429 -4.67 -11.97 19.05
C LYS A 429 -3.63 -10.84 18.90
N GLY A 430 -2.71 -10.69 19.84
CA GLY A 430 -1.83 -9.52 19.96
C GLY A 430 -0.93 -9.23 18.75
N TRP A 431 -0.65 -10.23 17.91
CA TRP A 431 0.21 -10.08 16.74
C TRP A 431 -0.44 -9.34 15.54
N ARG A 432 -1.75 -9.11 15.59
CA ARG A 432 -2.52 -8.53 14.47
C ARG A 432 -2.40 -7.01 14.40
N ASN A 433 -2.06 -6.33 15.49
CA ASN A 433 -2.04 -4.88 15.60
C ASN A 433 -0.61 -4.35 15.53
N ALA A 434 -0.01 -4.39 14.34
CA ALA A 434 1.30 -3.81 14.08
C ALA A 434 1.17 -2.31 13.77
N ILE A 435 0.72 -1.52 14.75
CA ILE A 435 0.49 -0.06 14.60
C ILE A 435 1.78 0.70 14.31
N GLY A 436 2.93 0.24 14.84
CA GLY A 436 4.23 0.80 14.53
C GLY A 436 4.63 0.61 13.07
N VAL A 437 4.25 -0.53 12.45
CA VAL A 437 4.45 -0.73 11.00
C VAL A 437 3.58 0.23 10.18
N GLU A 438 2.36 0.50 10.64
CA GLU A 438 1.41 1.35 9.91
C GLU A 438 1.74 2.84 10.01
N PHE A 439 2.17 3.31 11.19
CA PHE A 439 2.28 4.74 11.47
C PHE A 439 3.69 5.22 11.83
N ASP A 440 4.57 4.34 12.34
CA ASP A 440 5.93 4.71 12.73
C ASP A 440 6.90 4.65 11.54
N GLU A 441 6.53 5.38 10.49
CA GLU A 441 7.38 5.62 9.34
C GLU A 441 8.40 6.71 9.72
N ARG A 442 9.62 6.31 10.04
CA ARG A 442 10.69 7.23 10.45
C ARG A 442 11.92 7.13 9.57
N TYR A 443 12.55 8.27 9.34
CA TYR A 443 13.71 8.45 8.49
C TYR A 443 14.91 9.03 9.26
N ASP A 444 15.28 8.36 10.30
CA ASP A 444 16.30 8.74 11.30
C ASP A 444 17.69 9.03 10.69
N ALA A 445 18.03 8.39 9.57
CA ALA A 445 19.32 8.55 8.90
C ALA A 445 19.28 9.51 7.69
N SER A 446 18.23 10.31 7.55
CA SER A 446 18.07 11.18 6.39
C SER A 446 18.91 12.44 6.49
N SER A 447 19.68 12.72 5.42
CA SER A 447 20.52 13.93 5.33
C SER A 447 19.72 15.23 5.15
N ILE A 448 18.40 15.14 4.93
CA ILE A 448 17.53 16.31 4.74
C ILE A 448 16.68 16.64 5.97
N ASN A 449 16.84 15.90 7.05
CA ASN A 449 16.19 16.20 8.33
C ASN A 449 17.10 17.12 9.15
N LEU A 450 16.51 18.16 9.71
CA LEU A 450 17.23 19.12 10.53
C LEU A 450 16.87 18.92 12.00
N TYR A 451 17.77 18.28 12.70
CA TYR A 451 17.68 18.07 14.14
C TYR A 451 18.41 19.18 14.90
N ARG A 452 17.91 19.50 16.08
CA ARG A 452 18.65 20.30 17.06
C ARG A 452 19.49 19.37 17.93
N ASP A 453 20.50 19.93 18.58
CA ASP A 453 21.35 19.20 19.52
C ASP A 453 20.50 18.49 20.59
N GLY A 454 20.74 17.21 20.79
CA GLY A 454 20.07 16.37 21.77
C GLY A 454 18.66 15.89 21.42
N GLN A 455 18.08 16.24 20.26
CA GLN A 455 16.73 15.81 19.90
C GLN A 455 16.61 14.29 19.66
N HIS A 456 17.71 13.62 19.33
CA HIS A 456 17.75 12.16 19.14
C HIS A 456 17.96 11.36 20.43
N ASP A 457 18.45 11.98 21.49
CA ASP A 457 19.01 11.26 22.66
C ASP A 457 17.96 10.48 23.46
N HIS A 458 16.68 10.76 23.22
CA HIS A 458 15.56 10.14 23.94
C HIS A 458 14.60 9.39 23.04
N GLU A 459 14.97 9.19 21.78
CA GLU A 459 14.10 8.47 20.86
C GLU A 459 14.15 6.96 21.14
N ARG A 460 12.97 6.34 21.36
CA ARG A 460 12.88 4.89 21.55
C ARG A 460 13.27 4.13 20.27
N ALA A 461 13.79 2.91 20.44
CA ALA A 461 13.97 2.00 19.32
C ALA A 461 12.64 1.75 18.59
N TRP A 462 12.70 1.57 17.27
CA TRP A 462 11.52 1.22 16.48
C TRP A 462 10.94 -0.14 16.93
N ASP A 463 9.62 -0.16 17.13
CA ASP A 463 8.88 -1.35 17.52
C ASP A 463 7.64 -1.51 16.60
N PRO A 464 7.44 -2.67 15.95
CA PRO A 464 6.33 -2.86 15.04
C PRO A 464 4.96 -2.77 15.71
N PHE A 465 4.86 -2.93 17.02
CA PHE A 465 3.60 -2.98 17.77
C PHE A 465 3.31 -1.70 18.55
N VAL A 466 4.23 -0.76 18.58
CA VAL A 466 4.10 0.49 19.35
C VAL A 466 4.23 1.70 18.44
N TYR A 467 3.30 2.63 18.56
CA TYR A 467 3.36 3.93 17.92
C TYR A 467 3.08 5.02 18.95
N GLU A 468 3.84 6.08 18.86
CA GLU A 468 3.67 7.31 19.63
C GLU A 468 3.74 8.50 18.70
N ASP A 469 2.86 9.49 18.90
CA ASP A 469 2.86 10.72 18.14
C ASP A 469 4.04 11.59 18.60
N ILE A 470 5.16 11.48 17.90
CA ILE A 470 6.39 12.21 18.20
C ILE A 470 6.61 13.29 17.15
N LEU A 471 6.74 14.55 17.59
CA LEU A 471 7.01 15.68 16.71
C LEU A 471 8.52 15.87 16.49
N LEU A 472 9.21 14.85 15.99
CA LEU A 472 10.63 14.89 15.65
C LEU A 472 10.85 14.90 14.13
N PRO A 473 11.93 15.54 13.65
CA PRO A 473 12.32 15.48 12.25
C PRO A 473 12.46 14.01 11.78
N GLY A 474 12.03 13.73 10.56
CA GLY A 474 12.05 12.37 10.00
C GLY A 474 10.89 11.48 10.42
N HIS A 475 10.04 11.91 11.36
CA HIS A 475 8.82 11.21 11.73
C HIS A 475 7.63 11.70 10.91
N ARG A 476 6.64 10.83 10.77
CA ARG A 476 5.35 11.20 10.19
C ARG A 476 4.71 12.29 11.04
N PHE A 477 4.22 13.36 10.41
CA PHE A 477 3.39 14.33 11.13
C PHE A 477 2.10 13.63 11.58
N PRO A 478 1.68 13.72 12.86
CA PRO A 478 0.52 13.01 13.37
C PRO A 478 -0.78 13.35 12.62
N GLY A 479 -1.64 12.36 12.41
CA GLY A 479 -3.01 12.57 11.87
C GLY A 479 -3.98 13.14 12.90
N ALA A 480 -3.61 13.06 14.18
CA ALA A 480 -4.29 13.71 15.30
C ALA A 480 -3.24 14.17 16.30
N VAL A 481 -3.38 15.36 16.84
CA VAL A 481 -2.50 15.90 17.90
C VAL A 481 -3.33 16.04 19.17
N GLY A 482 -2.90 15.38 20.24
CA GLY A 482 -3.73 15.25 21.43
C GLY A 482 -4.99 14.40 21.14
N LYS A 483 -6.08 14.65 21.85
CA LYS A 483 -7.38 14.01 21.59
C LYS A 483 -8.26 14.78 20.60
N GLN A 484 -7.73 15.83 19.99
CA GLN A 484 -8.43 16.65 19.02
C GLN A 484 -8.02 16.24 17.60
N SER A 485 -9.01 16.07 16.74
CA SER A 485 -8.80 15.65 15.35
C SER A 485 -8.11 16.74 14.55
N VAL A 486 -6.99 16.41 13.94
CA VAL A 486 -6.32 17.26 12.94
C VAL A 486 -6.91 16.93 11.56
N GLU A 487 -8.22 17.16 11.40
CA GLU A 487 -8.97 16.92 10.17
C GLU A 487 -8.37 17.63 8.94
N LEU A 488 -7.42 18.50 9.17
CA LEU A 488 -7.09 19.57 8.27
C LEU A 488 -5.75 19.43 7.57
N ILE A 489 -4.80 18.68 8.13
CA ILE A 489 -3.44 18.69 7.59
C ILE A 489 -3.36 17.87 6.32
N TYR A 490 -3.95 16.69 6.29
CA TYR A 490 -3.88 15.81 5.12
C TYR A 490 -4.76 16.27 3.93
N GLY A 491 -5.84 17.00 4.19
CA GLY A 491 -6.67 17.60 3.14
C GLY A 491 -6.17 18.95 2.63
N LYS A 492 -5.29 19.63 3.39
CA LYS A 492 -4.76 20.97 3.07
C LYS A 492 -3.30 20.97 2.61
N THR A 493 -2.51 19.93 2.92
CA THR A 493 -1.10 19.81 2.53
C THR A 493 -0.96 19.21 1.13
N ASN A 494 -1.54 19.84 0.14
CA ASN A 494 -1.73 19.22 -1.17
C ASN A 494 -0.43 18.80 -1.87
N SER A 495 0.55 19.59 -2.03
CA SER A 495 1.79 19.25 -2.73
C SER A 495 2.95 20.10 -2.28
N HIS A 496 2.73 20.92 -1.26
CA HIS A 496 3.64 21.93 -0.79
C HIS A 496 4.25 21.55 0.55
N PHE A 497 5.30 22.27 0.93
CA PHE A 497 5.73 22.32 2.32
C PHE A 497 4.66 23.04 3.15
N THR A 498 4.45 22.60 4.38
CA THR A 498 3.47 23.21 5.27
C THR A 498 4.13 23.56 6.60
N LEU A 499 4.08 24.84 6.96
CA LEU A 499 4.46 25.30 8.29
C LEU A 499 3.22 25.22 9.20
N VAL A 500 3.27 24.34 10.18
CA VAL A 500 2.20 24.17 11.16
C VAL A 500 2.60 24.89 12.45
N SER A 501 1.83 25.90 12.81
CA SER A 501 2.07 26.73 14.00
C SER A 501 0.98 26.50 15.04
N PRO A 502 1.29 26.37 16.34
CA PRO A 502 0.29 26.29 17.40
C PRO A 502 -0.51 27.60 17.58
N GLU A 503 0.03 28.72 17.13
CA GLU A 503 -0.58 30.04 17.28
C GLU A 503 -0.69 30.81 15.96
N ILE A 504 -1.63 31.77 15.94
CA ILE A 504 -1.75 32.71 14.82
C ILE A 504 -0.50 33.57 14.74
N GLN A 505 0.26 33.41 13.67
CA GLN A 505 1.46 34.23 13.45
C GLN A 505 1.10 35.63 12.95
N PRO A 506 1.84 36.67 13.35
CA PRO A 506 1.71 38.03 12.79
C PRO A 506 1.84 38.03 11.27
N ALA A 507 1.12 38.94 10.59
CA ALA A 507 1.16 39.04 9.13
C ALA A 507 2.59 39.24 8.57
N SER A 508 3.42 39.99 9.29
CA SER A 508 4.84 40.19 8.94
C SER A 508 5.63 38.89 8.96
N VAL A 509 5.42 38.02 9.96
CA VAL A 509 6.08 36.73 10.09
C VAL A 509 5.63 35.79 8.97
N LYS A 510 4.31 35.72 8.70
CA LYS A 510 3.78 34.94 7.56
C LYS A 510 4.37 35.37 6.24
N SER A 511 4.39 36.69 5.98
CA SER A 511 4.96 37.24 4.74
C SER A 511 6.45 36.96 4.60
N GLN A 512 7.20 36.98 5.70
CA GLN A 512 8.62 36.66 5.71
C GLN A 512 8.85 35.18 5.34
N TRP A 513 8.14 34.23 5.95
CA TRP A 513 8.24 32.81 5.63
C TRP A 513 7.84 32.52 4.17
N GLN A 514 6.77 33.13 3.69
CA GLN A 514 6.34 32.98 2.29
C GLN A 514 7.36 33.57 1.31
N GLN A 515 7.99 34.69 1.66
CA GLN A 515 9.03 35.28 0.82
C GLN A 515 10.30 34.43 0.78
N GLU A 516 10.74 33.88 1.92
CA GLU A 516 11.88 32.97 1.94
C GLU A 516 11.61 31.68 1.17
N ALA A 517 10.44 31.07 1.32
CA ALA A 517 10.03 29.93 0.52
C ALA A 517 10.05 30.25 -0.98
N LYS A 518 9.52 31.42 -1.37
CA LYS A 518 9.54 31.91 -2.75
C LYS A 518 10.96 32.12 -3.27
N ASN A 519 11.87 32.67 -2.45
CA ASN A 519 13.28 32.86 -2.81
C ASN A 519 13.96 31.50 -3.08
N CYS A 520 13.53 30.45 -2.37
CA CYS A 520 13.97 29.06 -2.60
C CYS A 520 13.24 28.37 -3.74
N GLY A 521 12.27 29.00 -4.40
CA GLY A 521 11.43 28.38 -5.44
C GLY A 521 10.41 27.38 -4.90
N VAL A 522 10.14 27.40 -3.59
CA VAL A 522 9.28 26.43 -2.90
C VAL A 522 7.94 27.06 -2.56
N ALA A 523 6.84 26.36 -2.82
CA ALA A 523 5.53 26.75 -2.30
C ALA A 523 5.40 26.34 -0.84
N LEU A 524 4.92 27.26 0.01
CA LEU A 524 4.74 27.08 1.44
C LEU A 524 3.33 27.47 1.88
N ASP A 525 2.62 26.52 2.44
CA ASP A 525 1.38 26.77 3.16
C ASP A 525 1.65 27.01 4.65
N ILE A 526 0.89 27.90 5.27
CA ILE A 526 1.01 28.19 6.71
C ILE A 526 -0.37 27.96 7.33
N ILE A 527 -0.44 27.00 8.23
CA ILE A 527 -1.67 26.64 8.95
C ILE A 527 -1.50 26.81 10.45
N VAL A 528 -2.59 27.06 11.13
CA VAL A 528 -2.63 27.17 12.59
C VAL A 528 -3.34 25.93 13.14
N GLU A 529 -2.66 25.23 14.05
CA GLU A 529 -3.18 24.06 14.73
C GLU A 529 -2.95 24.20 16.25
N PRO A 530 -3.95 24.70 16.97
CA PRO A 530 -3.81 24.95 18.41
C PRO A 530 -3.50 23.70 19.25
N ALA A 531 -3.90 22.51 18.79
CA ALA A 531 -3.61 21.26 19.49
C ALA A 531 -2.11 20.96 19.60
N LEU A 532 -1.27 21.58 18.77
CA LEU A 532 0.20 21.51 18.89
C LEU A 532 0.75 22.20 20.14
N HIS A 533 -0.01 23.10 20.76
CA HIS A 533 0.46 23.85 21.93
C HIS A 533 0.89 22.91 23.07
N ASP A 534 0.05 21.94 23.41
CA ASP A 534 0.33 20.97 24.47
C ASP A 534 1.45 20.00 24.08
N ALA A 535 1.47 19.57 22.81
CA ALA A 535 2.50 18.67 22.28
C ALA A 535 3.89 19.31 22.18
N LEU A 536 3.96 20.64 22.09
CA LEU A 536 5.18 21.44 22.07
C LEU A 536 5.46 22.12 23.40
N ALA A 537 4.67 21.87 24.46
CA ALA A 537 4.84 22.45 25.78
C ALA A 537 6.24 22.18 26.31
N GLY A 538 6.90 23.23 26.84
CA GLY A 538 8.27 23.17 27.29
C GLY A 538 9.31 23.65 26.26
N SER A 539 8.93 23.95 25.01
CA SER A 539 9.78 24.69 24.09
C SER A 539 9.56 26.22 24.30
N GLU A 540 10.60 26.92 24.68
CA GLU A 540 10.62 28.38 24.75
C GLU A 540 11.70 28.94 23.81
N PRO A 541 11.37 29.75 22.81
CA PRO A 541 10.02 30.18 22.40
C PRO A 541 9.23 29.06 21.73
N LEU A 542 7.87 29.20 21.72
CA LEU A 542 6.95 28.21 21.11
C LEU A 542 7.34 27.93 19.67
N GLU A 543 7.50 26.65 19.35
CA GLU A 543 7.98 26.18 18.06
C GLU A 543 6.85 25.96 17.07
N ALA A 544 7.17 26.01 15.78
CA ALA A 544 6.34 25.51 14.70
C ALA A 544 6.99 24.25 14.09
N VAL A 545 6.22 23.50 13.34
CA VAL A 545 6.69 22.28 12.69
C VAL A 545 6.62 22.47 11.18
N LEU A 546 7.75 22.31 10.49
CA LEU A 546 7.79 22.30 9.03
C LEU A 546 7.56 20.86 8.54
N VAL A 547 6.46 20.68 7.82
CA VAL A 547 6.04 19.39 7.26
C VAL A 547 6.37 19.33 5.77
N ARG A 548 7.01 18.24 5.35
CA ARG A 548 7.38 17.97 3.96
C ARG A 548 6.14 17.56 3.12
N PRO A 549 6.22 17.64 1.78
CA PRO A 549 5.14 17.22 0.89
C PRO A 549 4.70 15.75 1.04
N ASP A 550 5.56 14.87 1.58
CA ASP A 550 5.29 13.47 1.90
C ASP A 550 4.76 13.25 3.33
N GLN A 551 4.37 14.34 4.01
CA GLN A 551 3.81 14.34 5.37
C GLN A 551 4.85 13.98 6.46
N GLN A 552 6.13 14.01 6.16
CA GLN A 552 7.19 13.84 7.16
C GLN A 552 7.59 15.21 7.73
N ILE A 553 8.01 15.23 8.99
CA ILE A 553 8.52 16.42 9.64
C ILE A 553 9.94 16.70 9.13
N ALA A 554 10.18 17.89 8.57
CA ALA A 554 11.51 18.32 8.16
C ALA A 554 12.31 18.85 9.33
N CYS A 555 11.68 19.71 10.14
CA CYS A 555 12.30 20.32 11.33
C CYS A 555 11.26 20.91 12.27
N ARG A 556 11.68 21.18 13.50
CA ARG A 556 11.01 22.10 14.42
C ARG A 556 11.73 23.45 14.35
N CYS A 557 11.02 24.52 14.25
CA CYS A 557 11.59 25.85 14.04
C CYS A 557 10.88 26.93 14.86
N ASN A 558 11.62 27.99 15.21
CA ASN A 558 11.01 29.16 15.79
C ASN A 558 10.34 30.00 14.70
N PRO A 559 8.99 30.16 14.71
CA PRO A 559 8.29 30.90 13.68
C PRO A 559 8.68 32.37 13.57
N GLN A 560 9.26 32.95 14.63
CA GLN A 560 9.75 34.35 14.62
C GLN A 560 11.15 34.51 14.00
N LYS A 561 11.84 33.41 13.71
CA LYS A 561 13.13 33.39 13.02
C LYS A 561 12.95 32.70 11.68
N ALA A 562 12.91 33.49 10.61
CA ALA A 562 12.77 32.96 9.22
C ALA A 562 14.03 32.23 8.71
N ARG A 563 14.81 31.65 9.60
CA ARG A 563 15.90 30.72 9.24
C ARG A 563 15.72 29.45 10.06
N PRO A 564 15.77 28.27 9.42
CA PRO A 564 15.70 26.98 10.12
C PRO A 564 16.86 26.81 11.10
#